data_25b909aa98a2795ebb564ed4b0748249
#
_entry.id   25b909aa98a2795ebb564ed4b0748249
#
_cell.length_a   1.000
_cell.length_b   1.000
_cell.length_c   1.000
_cell.angle_alpha   90.00
_cell.angle_beta   90.00
_cell.angle_gamma   90.00
#
_symmetry.space_group_name_H-M   'P 1'
#
loop_
_entity.id
_entity.type
_entity.pdbx_description
1 polymer ?
#
loop_
_entity_poly.entity_id
_entity_poly.type
_entity_poly.pdbx_seq_one_letter_code
_entity_poly.pdbx_strand_id
1 'polypeptide(L)'
;VVKAIGRGMAPDAAVRLLEDNHFFELVDLRDYVGKRSNQQRRIRARIIGRQGKIRKLIEQLTDTQISIYNSTVVLVGEESGLFAARQAIEMLAGGSEHGTVIGFLERDRKRARMESRSLDVYEERAPSSAPTSGFEGLVPGLAEISQERRNRRMKAAQVDPEDDEAVTEMMELAEDETITWEEE
;
A
#
# COMPACT_ATOMS: atom_id res chain seq x y z
N VAL A 1 16.77 -4.50 -22.22
CA VAL A 1 16.41 -3.83 -23.48
C VAL A 1 16.42 -4.81 -24.66
N VAL A 2 17.56 -5.43 -25.02
CA VAL A 2 17.68 -6.31 -26.21
C VAL A 2 16.68 -7.47 -26.21
N LYS A 3 16.48 -8.12 -25.05
CA LYS A 3 15.46 -9.19 -24.90
C LYS A 3 14.03 -8.68 -25.14
N ALA A 4 13.70 -7.47 -24.70
CA ALA A 4 12.39 -6.88 -24.87
C ALA A 4 12.10 -6.60 -26.36
N ILE A 5 13.05 -5.96 -27.04
CA ILE A 5 12.95 -5.68 -28.49
C ILE A 5 12.85 -6.97 -29.28
N GLY A 6 13.68 -7.98 -28.99
CA GLY A 6 13.65 -9.30 -29.64
C GLY A 6 12.32 -10.06 -29.45
N ARG A 7 11.50 -9.65 -28.47
CA ARG A 7 10.17 -10.19 -28.21
C ARG A 7 9.03 -9.27 -28.66
N GLY A 8 9.34 -8.29 -29.52
CA GLY A 8 8.36 -7.44 -30.18
C GLY A 8 7.96 -6.18 -29.40
N MET A 9 8.71 -5.82 -28.35
CA MET A 9 8.52 -4.54 -27.67
C MET A 9 9.02 -3.40 -28.55
N ALA A 10 8.29 -2.29 -28.60
CA ALA A 10 8.73 -1.09 -29.29
C ALA A 10 10.02 -0.55 -28.63
N PRO A 11 11.00 -0.05 -29.44
CA PRO A 11 12.26 0.48 -28.91
C PRO A 11 12.05 1.57 -27.85
N ASP A 12 11.10 2.47 -28.07
CA ASP A 12 10.78 3.56 -27.16
C ASP A 12 10.32 3.07 -25.79
N ALA A 13 9.51 1.99 -25.77
CA ALA A 13 9.08 1.36 -24.52
C ALA A 13 10.21 0.57 -23.86
N ALA A 14 11.09 -0.04 -24.66
CA ALA A 14 12.23 -0.82 -24.16
C ALA A 14 13.34 0.06 -23.56
N VAL A 15 13.46 1.31 -23.97
CA VAL A 15 14.43 2.27 -23.41
C VAL A 15 14.11 2.61 -21.95
N ARG A 16 12.84 2.56 -21.53
CA ARG A 16 12.46 2.75 -20.12
C ARG A 16 13.14 1.74 -19.17
N LEU A 17 13.57 0.58 -19.67
CA LEU A 17 14.36 -0.39 -18.90
C LEU A 17 15.78 0.09 -18.54
N LEU A 18 16.17 1.28 -18.95
CA LEU A 18 17.42 1.93 -18.54
C LEU A 18 17.21 2.80 -17.27
N GLU A 19 15.97 3.04 -16.90
CA GLU A 19 15.60 3.72 -15.66
C GLU A 19 15.64 2.71 -14.52
N ASP A 20 16.17 3.11 -13.36
CA ASP A 20 16.45 2.21 -12.22
C ASP A 20 15.20 1.53 -11.65
N ASN A 21 14.01 2.15 -11.82
CA ASN A 21 12.74 1.66 -11.27
C ASN A 21 11.92 0.83 -12.27
N HIS A 22 12.43 0.57 -13.49
CA HIS A 22 11.71 -0.17 -14.50
C HIS A 22 12.26 -1.59 -14.65
N PHE A 23 11.36 -2.55 -14.55
CA PHE A 23 11.65 -3.97 -14.63
C PHE A 23 11.05 -4.62 -15.86
N PHE A 24 11.61 -5.75 -16.23
CA PHE A 24 11.19 -6.55 -17.37
C PHE A 24 10.67 -7.90 -16.88
N GLU A 25 9.47 -8.23 -17.29
CA GLU A 25 8.88 -9.54 -17.03
C GLU A 25 8.40 -10.20 -18.31
N LEU A 26 8.53 -11.52 -18.37
CA LEU A 26 8.14 -12.34 -19.52
C LEU A 26 7.21 -13.45 -19.05
N VAL A 27 5.99 -13.46 -19.56
CA VAL A 27 4.97 -14.48 -19.30
C VAL A 27 4.82 -15.37 -20.52
N ASP A 28 5.02 -16.68 -20.39
CA ASP A 28 4.77 -17.63 -21.47
C ASP A 28 3.34 -18.18 -21.39
N LEU A 29 2.55 -17.94 -22.42
CA LEU A 29 1.18 -18.44 -22.51
C LEU A 29 1.09 -19.96 -22.64
N ARG A 30 2.21 -20.65 -22.94
CA ARG A 30 2.27 -22.11 -23.01
C ARG A 30 2.09 -22.75 -21.64
N ASP A 31 2.51 -22.07 -20.60
CA ASP A 31 2.41 -22.57 -19.23
C ASP A 31 0.93 -22.75 -18.79
N TYR A 32 0.04 -21.93 -19.36
CA TYR A 32 -1.40 -21.97 -19.05
C TYR A 32 -2.22 -22.87 -19.98
N VAL A 33 -1.80 -23.03 -21.24
CA VAL A 33 -2.64 -23.67 -22.27
C VAL A 33 -1.93 -24.82 -22.96
N GLY A 34 -0.67 -25.03 -22.63
CA GLY A 34 0.14 -26.02 -23.30
C GLY A 34 0.49 -25.64 -24.76
N LYS A 35 0.93 -26.63 -25.51
CA LYS A 35 1.47 -26.43 -26.88
C LYS A 35 0.42 -26.25 -27.99
N ARG A 36 -0.88 -26.29 -27.69
CA ARG A 36 -1.94 -26.23 -28.70
C ARG A 36 -2.08 -24.81 -29.27
N SER A 37 -1.70 -24.61 -30.51
CA SER A 37 -1.69 -23.31 -31.18
C SER A 37 -3.04 -22.59 -31.21
N ASN A 38 -4.14 -23.33 -31.36
CA ASN A 38 -5.48 -22.75 -31.39
C ASN A 38 -5.88 -22.16 -30.03
N GLN A 39 -5.50 -22.82 -28.94
CA GLN A 39 -5.76 -22.31 -27.60
C GLN A 39 -4.92 -21.08 -27.29
N GLN A 40 -3.64 -21.11 -27.63
CA GLN A 40 -2.74 -19.94 -27.50
C GLN A 40 -3.27 -18.73 -28.28
N ARG A 41 -3.77 -18.95 -29.51
CA ARG A 41 -4.38 -17.91 -30.33
C ARG A 41 -5.64 -17.32 -29.67
N ARG A 42 -6.46 -18.17 -29.07
CA ARG A 42 -7.67 -17.72 -28.34
C ARG A 42 -7.33 -16.86 -27.14
N ILE A 43 -6.36 -17.29 -26.29
CA ILE A 43 -5.94 -16.53 -25.12
C ILE A 43 -5.28 -15.23 -25.53
N ARG A 44 -4.40 -15.25 -26.52
CA ARG A 44 -3.79 -14.03 -27.06
C ARG A 44 -4.85 -13.04 -27.55
N ALA A 45 -5.83 -13.51 -28.32
CA ALA A 45 -6.94 -12.67 -28.77
C ALA A 45 -7.76 -12.09 -27.62
N ARG A 46 -7.88 -12.85 -26.52
CA ARG A 46 -8.59 -12.44 -25.32
C ARG A 46 -7.83 -11.36 -24.54
N ILE A 47 -6.51 -11.51 -24.38
CA ILE A 47 -5.65 -10.51 -23.72
C ILE A 47 -5.62 -9.21 -24.53
N ILE A 48 -5.54 -9.30 -25.86
CA ILE A 48 -5.54 -8.12 -26.72
C ILE A 48 -6.91 -7.44 -26.71
N GLY A 49 -7.97 -8.23 -26.79
CA GLY A 49 -9.35 -7.78 -26.91
C GLY A 49 -9.67 -7.17 -28.28
N ARG A 50 -10.93 -6.73 -28.44
CA ARG A 50 -11.37 -6.12 -29.70
C ARG A 50 -10.60 -4.81 -29.93
N GLN A 51 -9.90 -4.70 -31.05
CA GLN A 51 -9.07 -3.54 -31.43
C GLN A 51 -7.99 -3.15 -30.39
N GLY A 52 -7.54 -4.12 -29.58
CA GLY A 52 -6.52 -3.88 -28.56
C GLY A 52 -7.02 -3.14 -27.32
N LYS A 53 -8.35 -3.02 -27.14
CA LYS A 53 -8.94 -2.25 -26.01
C LYS A 53 -8.55 -2.80 -24.64
N ILE A 54 -8.56 -4.15 -24.49
CA ILE A 54 -8.25 -4.78 -23.18
C ILE A 54 -6.77 -4.57 -22.82
N ARG A 55 -5.86 -4.80 -23.78
CA ARG A 55 -4.44 -4.54 -23.58
C ARG A 55 -4.18 -3.10 -23.15
N LYS A 56 -4.72 -2.12 -23.90
CA LYS A 56 -4.56 -0.70 -23.59
C LYS A 56 -5.12 -0.34 -22.21
N LEU A 57 -6.25 -0.94 -21.83
CA LEU A 57 -6.86 -0.68 -20.54
C LEU A 57 -5.99 -1.24 -19.39
N ILE A 58 -5.41 -2.42 -19.56
CA ILE A 58 -4.46 -2.97 -18.59
C ILE A 58 -3.23 -2.06 -18.50
N GLU A 59 -2.64 -1.66 -19.62
CA GLU A 59 -1.51 -0.74 -19.68
C GLU A 59 -1.78 0.58 -18.92
N GLN A 60 -2.98 1.14 -19.08
CA GLN A 60 -3.39 2.39 -18.41
C GLN A 60 -3.64 2.21 -16.91
N LEU A 61 -4.18 1.07 -16.48
CA LEU A 61 -4.50 0.82 -15.07
C LEU A 61 -3.26 0.47 -14.26
N THR A 62 -2.29 -0.19 -14.87
CA THR A 62 -1.06 -0.67 -14.21
C THR A 62 0.17 0.18 -14.50
N ASP A 63 0.04 1.18 -15.36
CA ASP A 63 1.15 2.01 -15.85
C ASP A 63 2.32 1.20 -16.43
N THR A 64 2.00 0.08 -17.10
CA THR A 64 2.96 -0.82 -17.73
C THR A 64 2.82 -0.80 -19.24
N GLN A 65 3.88 -1.17 -19.94
CA GLN A 65 3.87 -1.41 -21.38
C GLN A 65 3.78 -2.91 -21.68
N ILE A 66 2.84 -3.30 -22.52
CA ILE A 66 2.57 -4.70 -22.83
C ILE A 66 2.83 -4.97 -24.31
N SER A 67 3.71 -5.92 -24.59
CA SER A 67 3.88 -6.45 -25.96
C SER A 67 3.56 -7.93 -25.99
N ILE A 68 2.82 -8.34 -27.01
CA ILE A 68 2.40 -9.73 -27.16
C ILE A 68 2.95 -10.25 -28.49
N TYR A 69 3.90 -11.16 -28.40
CA TYR A 69 4.52 -11.75 -29.56
C TYR A 69 4.49 -13.28 -29.48
N ASN A 70 3.89 -13.91 -30.48
CA ASN A 70 3.71 -15.37 -30.58
C ASN A 70 3.02 -15.93 -29.29
N SER A 71 3.73 -16.71 -28.49
CA SER A 71 3.25 -17.30 -27.23
C SER A 71 3.70 -16.55 -25.99
N THR A 72 4.43 -15.46 -26.14
CA THR A 72 4.99 -14.70 -25.01
C THR A 72 4.37 -13.34 -24.88
N VAL A 73 4.13 -12.94 -23.64
CA VAL A 73 3.74 -11.59 -23.25
C VAL A 73 4.92 -10.96 -22.52
N VAL A 74 5.31 -9.80 -22.99
CA VAL A 74 6.38 -9.00 -22.39
C VAL A 74 5.75 -7.83 -21.66
N LEU A 75 6.15 -7.63 -20.43
CA LEU A 75 5.74 -6.54 -19.56
C LEU A 75 6.95 -5.68 -19.22
N VAL A 76 6.78 -4.36 -19.24
CA VAL A 76 7.79 -3.38 -18.83
C VAL A 76 7.10 -2.31 -18.00
N GLY A 77 7.60 -2.04 -16.82
CA GLY A 77 7.05 -1.04 -15.91
C GLY A 77 7.67 -1.11 -14.52
N GLU A 78 7.08 -0.39 -13.59
CA GLU A 78 7.45 -0.46 -12.18
C GLU A 78 7.02 -1.79 -11.55
N GLU A 79 7.67 -2.20 -10.47
CA GLU A 79 7.46 -3.49 -9.81
C GLU A 79 5.99 -3.72 -9.40
N SER A 80 5.36 -2.74 -8.78
CA SER A 80 3.96 -2.81 -8.36
C SER A 80 3.00 -2.98 -9.54
N GLY A 81 3.20 -2.20 -10.60
CA GLY A 81 2.42 -2.29 -11.82
C GLY A 81 2.61 -3.60 -12.56
N LEU A 82 3.85 -4.12 -12.61
CA LEU A 82 4.15 -5.42 -13.22
C LEU A 82 3.45 -6.57 -12.53
N PHE A 83 3.44 -6.57 -11.19
CA PHE A 83 2.74 -7.60 -10.43
C PHE A 83 1.24 -7.62 -10.75
N ALA A 84 0.59 -6.45 -10.75
CA ALA A 84 -0.82 -6.32 -11.10
C ALA A 84 -1.11 -6.71 -12.56
N ALA A 85 -0.27 -6.28 -13.50
CA ALA A 85 -0.38 -6.63 -14.92
C ALA A 85 -0.22 -8.14 -15.16
N ARG A 86 0.76 -8.76 -14.52
CA ARG A 86 0.97 -10.21 -14.56
C ARG A 86 -0.26 -10.95 -14.07
N GLN A 87 -0.76 -10.61 -12.89
CA GLN A 87 -1.93 -11.25 -12.31
C GLN A 87 -3.17 -11.10 -13.20
N ALA A 88 -3.36 -9.93 -13.83
CA ALA A 88 -4.41 -9.73 -14.82
C ALA A 88 -4.29 -10.66 -16.03
N ILE A 89 -3.07 -10.85 -16.55
CA ILE A 89 -2.80 -11.77 -17.68
C ILE A 89 -3.07 -13.21 -17.27
N GLU A 90 -2.64 -13.62 -16.08
CA GLU A 90 -2.90 -14.96 -15.53
C GLU A 90 -4.39 -15.25 -15.39
N MET A 91 -5.15 -14.29 -14.85
CA MET A 91 -6.61 -14.39 -14.74
C MET A 91 -7.27 -14.54 -16.12
N LEU A 92 -6.83 -13.75 -17.13
CA LEU A 92 -7.35 -13.84 -18.50
C LEU A 92 -6.97 -15.17 -19.15
N ALA A 93 -5.77 -15.67 -18.91
CA ALA A 93 -5.29 -16.96 -19.40
C ALA A 93 -6.07 -18.13 -18.76
N GLY A 94 -6.37 -18.03 -17.47
CA GLY A 94 -7.18 -18.98 -16.71
C GLY A 94 -8.68 -18.96 -17.04
N GLY A 95 -9.14 -17.98 -17.84
CA GLY A 95 -10.50 -17.94 -18.32
C GLY A 95 -11.43 -16.94 -17.63
N SER A 96 -10.92 -16.09 -16.74
CA SER A 96 -11.73 -15.06 -16.05
C SER A 96 -12.33 -14.05 -17.02
N GLU A 97 -13.51 -13.53 -16.73
CA GLU A 97 -14.14 -12.50 -17.57
C GLU A 97 -13.36 -11.18 -17.54
N HIS A 98 -13.42 -10.43 -18.64
CA HIS A 98 -12.74 -9.13 -18.74
C HIS A 98 -13.21 -8.15 -17.65
N GLY A 99 -14.53 -8.14 -17.34
CA GLY A 99 -15.10 -7.27 -16.30
C GLY A 99 -14.50 -7.54 -14.91
N THR A 100 -14.31 -8.82 -14.57
CA THR A 100 -13.70 -9.23 -13.29
C THR A 100 -12.26 -8.76 -13.18
N VAL A 101 -11.48 -8.91 -14.27
CA VAL A 101 -10.08 -8.49 -14.33
C VAL A 101 -9.94 -6.97 -14.24
N ILE A 102 -10.77 -6.24 -14.96
CA ILE A 102 -10.78 -4.77 -14.90
C ILE A 102 -11.15 -4.29 -13.50
N GLY A 103 -12.21 -4.84 -12.90
CA GLY A 103 -12.59 -4.50 -11.51
C GLY A 103 -11.54 -4.86 -10.48
N PHE A 104 -10.73 -5.90 -10.71
CA PHE A 104 -9.55 -6.20 -9.90
C PHE A 104 -8.50 -5.09 -10.02
N LEU A 105 -8.10 -4.72 -11.23
CA LEU A 105 -7.09 -3.68 -11.49
C LEU A 105 -7.52 -2.28 -10.98
N GLU A 106 -8.79 -1.93 -11.12
CA GLU A 106 -9.33 -0.67 -10.59
C GLU A 106 -9.26 -0.61 -9.06
N ARG A 107 -9.56 -1.72 -8.38
CA ARG A 107 -9.45 -1.82 -6.92
C ARG A 107 -8.00 -1.74 -6.46
N ASP A 108 -7.10 -2.40 -7.16
CA ASP A 108 -5.68 -2.39 -6.86
C ASP A 108 -5.09 -0.98 -7.03
N ARG A 109 -5.37 -0.32 -8.14
CA ARG A 109 -4.99 1.07 -8.38
C ARG A 109 -5.55 2.04 -7.32
N LYS A 110 -6.80 1.83 -6.90
CA LYS A 110 -7.41 2.64 -5.83
C LYS A 110 -6.69 2.42 -4.50
N ARG A 111 -6.32 1.18 -4.18
CA ARG A 111 -5.55 0.83 -2.98
C ARG A 111 -4.18 1.52 -2.99
N ALA A 112 -3.40 1.37 -4.06
CA ALA A 112 -2.09 1.98 -4.21
C ALA A 112 -2.15 3.52 -4.05
N ARG A 113 -3.19 4.16 -4.63
CA ARG A 113 -3.41 5.60 -4.47
C ARG A 113 -3.78 5.99 -3.03
N MET A 114 -4.49 5.15 -2.29
CA MET A 114 -4.79 5.42 -0.89
C MET A 114 -3.57 5.24 0.00
N GLU A 115 -2.75 4.23 -0.27
CA GLU A 115 -1.50 3.97 0.44
C GLU A 115 -0.50 5.11 0.24
N SER A 116 -0.29 5.58 -0.99
CA SER A 116 0.60 6.73 -1.23
C SER A 116 0.14 7.98 -0.47
N ARG A 117 -1.16 8.28 -0.49
CA ARG A 117 -1.71 9.43 0.25
C ARG A 117 -1.60 9.28 1.77
N SER A 118 -1.70 8.06 2.29
CA SER A 118 -1.56 7.82 3.73
C SER A 118 -0.11 8.01 4.19
N LEU A 119 0.86 7.66 3.36
CA LEU A 119 2.27 7.89 3.63
C LEU A 119 2.61 9.38 3.61
N ASP A 120 2.11 10.14 2.62
CA ASP A 120 2.29 11.60 2.56
C ASP A 120 1.75 12.30 3.83
N VAL A 121 0.59 11.87 4.32
CA VAL A 121 0.00 12.40 5.57
C VAL A 121 0.85 12.06 6.80
N TYR A 122 1.55 10.91 6.80
CA TYR A 122 2.46 10.55 7.88
C TYR A 122 3.77 11.35 7.84
N GLU A 123 4.30 11.66 6.67
CA GLU A 123 5.49 12.51 6.51
C GLU A 123 5.19 13.98 6.88
N GLU A 124 4.04 14.51 6.47
CA GLU A 124 3.60 15.86 6.90
C GLU A 124 3.32 15.95 8.41
N ARG A 125 3.03 14.83 9.06
CA ARG A 125 2.91 14.68 10.51
C ARG A 125 4.20 14.25 11.22
N ALA A 126 5.35 14.31 10.57
CA ALA A 126 6.61 14.22 11.28
C ALA A 126 6.59 15.25 12.41
N PRO A 127 6.92 14.86 13.65
CA PRO A 127 6.60 15.66 14.82
C PRO A 127 7.27 17.03 14.68
N SER A 128 6.47 18.04 14.39
CA SER A 128 6.88 19.40 14.70
C SER A 128 7.25 19.36 16.17
N SER A 129 8.47 19.70 16.49
CA SER A 129 9.08 19.67 17.82
C SER A 129 8.45 20.71 18.77
N ALA A 130 7.17 20.98 18.60
CA ALA A 130 6.37 21.76 19.52
C ALA A 130 5.19 20.89 19.97
N PRO A 131 5.10 20.54 21.25
CA PRO A 131 3.89 20.01 21.85
C PRO A 131 2.89 21.15 21.95
N THR A 132 2.25 21.51 20.87
CA THR A 132 1.07 22.37 20.91
C THR A 132 -0.15 21.47 20.86
N SER A 133 -0.42 20.91 21.97
CA SER A 133 -1.73 20.47 22.37
C SER A 133 -2.81 21.45 21.96
N GLY A 134 -3.69 21.03 21.12
CA GLY A 134 -4.81 21.86 20.69
C GLY A 134 -5.76 22.27 21.84
N PHE A 135 -5.77 21.57 22.97
CA PHE A 135 -6.70 21.81 24.08
C PHE A 135 -6.02 22.42 25.33
N GLU A 136 -4.76 22.08 25.58
CA GLU A 136 -4.00 22.62 26.74
C GLU A 136 -3.71 24.13 26.61
N GLY A 137 -3.67 24.65 25.38
CA GLY A 137 -3.51 26.10 25.14
C GLY A 137 -4.79 26.91 25.33
N LEU A 138 -5.98 26.26 25.44
CA LEU A 138 -7.27 26.92 25.60
C LEU A 138 -7.66 27.15 27.09
N VAL A 139 -7.07 26.36 28.00
CA VAL A 139 -7.37 26.45 29.42
C VAL A 139 -6.09 26.77 30.20
N PRO A 140 -5.96 27.97 30.77
CA PRO A 140 -4.80 28.32 31.59
C PRO A 140 -4.67 27.38 32.79
N GLY A 141 -3.48 26.76 32.95
CA GLY A 141 -3.19 25.81 34.02
C GLY A 141 -3.40 24.32 33.68
N LEU A 142 -4.05 23.99 32.58
CA LEU A 142 -4.26 22.58 32.19
C LEU A 142 -2.94 21.86 31.88
N ALA A 143 -1.96 22.57 31.34
CA ALA A 143 -0.64 22.05 31.07
C ALA A 143 0.13 21.66 32.34
N GLU A 144 -0.03 22.46 33.40
CA GLU A 144 0.59 22.21 34.71
C GLU A 144 -0.04 20.98 35.37
N ILE A 145 -1.38 20.89 35.34
CA ILE A 145 -2.14 19.74 35.89
C ILE A 145 -1.80 18.45 35.12
N SER A 146 -1.68 18.50 33.80
CA SER A 146 -1.34 17.34 33.00
C SER A 146 0.11 16.88 33.23
N GLN A 147 1.05 17.79 33.44
CA GLN A 147 2.41 17.48 33.82
C GLN A 147 2.51 16.90 35.25
N GLU A 148 1.79 17.44 36.19
CA GLU A 148 1.72 16.89 37.54
C GLU A 148 1.15 15.48 37.58
N ARG A 149 0.04 15.22 36.84
CA ARG A 149 -0.53 13.88 36.71
C ARG A 149 0.44 12.90 36.06
N ARG A 150 1.18 13.35 35.05
CA ARG A 150 2.20 12.52 34.39
C ARG A 150 3.35 12.20 35.34
N ASN A 151 3.81 13.18 36.12
CA ASN A 151 4.88 13.00 37.09
C ASN A 151 4.43 12.10 38.27
N ARG A 152 3.19 12.20 38.71
CA ARG A 152 2.61 11.30 39.74
C ARG A 152 2.52 9.85 39.18
N ARG A 153 2.06 9.64 37.94
CA ARG A 153 2.04 8.32 37.33
C ARG A 153 3.44 7.72 37.19
N MET A 154 4.43 8.54 36.86
CA MET A 154 5.83 8.08 36.79
C MET A 154 6.37 7.70 38.17
N LYS A 155 6.08 8.46 39.19
CA LYS A 155 6.45 8.14 40.59
C LYS A 155 5.74 6.86 41.07
N ALA A 156 4.44 6.72 40.77
CA ALA A 156 3.67 5.52 41.07
C ALA A 156 4.21 4.24 40.41
N ALA A 157 4.72 4.37 39.18
CA ALA A 157 5.34 3.25 38.47
C ALA A 157 6.73 2.85 39.03
N GLN A 158 7.32 3.68 39.90
CA GLN A 158 8.61 3.42 40.57
C GLN A 158 8.47 2.89 41.99
N VAL A 159 7.24 2.79 42.51
CA VAL A 159 6.97 2.24 43.85
C VAL A 159 7.05 0.73 43.79
N ASP A 160 7.88 0.13 44.63
CA ASP A 160 8.00 -1.32 44.75
C ASP A 160 6.71 -1.89 45.37
N PRO A 161 6.09 -2.91 44.73
CA PRO A 161 4.82 -3.47 45.21
C PRO A 161 4.94 -4.23 46.53
N GLU A 162 6.16 -4.46 47.06
CA GLU A 162 6.42 -5.10 48.33
C GLU A 162 6.54 -4.11 49.50
N ASP A 163 6.46 -2.79 49.23
CA ASP A 163 6.60 -1.73 50.24
C ASP A 163 5.20 -1.23 50.64
N ASP A 164 4.62 -1.84 51.69
CA ASP A 164 3.26 -1.58 52.16
C ASP A 164 3.03 -0.13 52.59
N GLU A 165 4.08 0.58 53.07
CA GLU A 165 3.97 1.99 53.46
C GLU A 165 3.86 2.90 52.23
N ALA A 166 4.63 2.62 51.18
CA ALA A 166 4.60 3.39 49.95
C ALA A 166 3.32 3.14 49.13
N VAL A 167 2.75 1.94 49.21
CA VAL A 167 1.47 1.59 48.59
C VAL A 167 0.30 2.27 49.29
N THR A 168 0.32 2.32 50.65
CA THR A 168 -0.76 3.04 51.41
C THR A 168 -0.72 4.52 51.18
N GLU A 169 0.42 5.18 51.14
CA GLU A 169 0.58 6.60 50.83
C GLU A 169 0.09 6.94 49.41
N MET A 170 0.30 6.01 48.46
CA MET A 170 -0.23 6.15 47.11
C MET A 170 -1.75 5.97 47.01
N MET A 171 -2.34 5.10 47.83
CA MET A 171 -3.80 4.91 47.89
C MET A 171 -4.50 6.12 48.51
N GLU A 172 -3.96 6.70 49.60
CA GLU A 172 -4.46 7.93 50.20
C GLU A 172 -4.43 9.10 49.22
N LEU A 173 -3.34 9.26 48.42
CA LEU A 173 -3.25 10.29 47.40
C LEU A 173 -4.22 10.08 46.22
N ALA A 174 -4.62 8.84 45.95
CA ALA A 174 -5.61 8.52 44.91
C ALA A 174 -7.05 8.75 45.39
N GLU A 175 -7.33 8.57 46.68
CA GLU A 175 -8.65 8.85 47.28
C GLU A 175 -8.93 10.35 47.36
N ASP A 176 -7.92 11.17 47.66
CA ASP A 176 -8.08 12.64 47.67
C ASP A 176 -8.42 13.22 46.28
N GLU A 177 -8.04 12.54 45.18
CA GLU A 177 -8.40 12.94 43.81
C GLU A 177 -9.89 12.67 43.48
N THR A 178 -10.55 11.72 44.13
CA THR A 178 -11.96 11.37 43.85
C THR A 178 -12.97 12.25 44.57
N ILE A 179 -12.57 12.95 45.62
CA ILE A 179 -13.45 13.76 46.46
C ILE A 179 -13.74 15.14 45.84
N THR A 180 -12.92 15.64 44.94
CA THR A 180 -13.06 16.98 44.35
C THR A 180 -14.13 17.13 43.25
N TRP A 181 -14.87 16.09 42.90
CA TRP A 181 -15.86 16.09 41.81
C TRP A 181 -17.33 16.15 42.32
N GLU A 182 -17.57 16.08 43.63
CA GLU A 182 -18.92 16.05 44.18
C GLU A 182 -19.40 17.38 44.85
N GLU A 183 -18.60 18.45 44.79
CA GLU A 183 -18.97 19.76 45.45
C GLU A 183 -18.95 20.94 44.46
N GLU A 184 -19.53 20.82 43.26
CA GLU A 184 -19.95 21.99 42.47
C GLU A 184 -21.29 21.76 41.76
#